data_aa6ee0bb29a1cf064236adb5162ed6d8
#
_entry.id   aa6ee0bb29a1cf064236adb5162ed6d8
#
_cell.length_a   1.000
_cell.length_b   1.000
_cell.length_c   1.000
_cell.angle_alpha   90.00
_cell.angle_beta   90.00
_cell.angle_gamma   90.00
#
_symmetry.space_group_name_H-M   'P 1'
#
loop_
_entity.id
_entity.type
_entity.pdbx_description
1 polymer ?
#
loop_
_entity_poly.entity_id
_entity_poly.type
_entity_poly.pdbx_seq_one_letter_code
_entity_poly.pdbx_strand_id
1 'polypeptide(L)'
;GTLSAEGSYALHTDADTAYSLHIKADKAQLASKIFTGTITSDVTLQPEQYPDMKNRKGNAAPPMAFRPRISGSLRFDDVLINMPTVPELSEGDSNIGLDMKLVLGPKVHLYNSYLYDIWLKGGIDIKGSTVFPMIDGTIKADKGTVKYLRTDFKLNQAGLVWVDPGSFLPNVNLDSTARFSRYNIFMKING
;
A
#
# COMPACT_ATOMS: atom_id res chain seq x y z
N GLY A 1 -21.89 -2.18 -7.71
CA GLY A 1 -21.30 -1.75 -6.44
C GLY A 1 -21.85 -0.42 -5.97
N THR A 2 -21.73 -0.17 -4.70
CA THR A 2 -22.18 1.07 -4.07
C THR A 2 -20.98 1.81 -3.46
N LEU A 3 -21.05 3.14 -3.48
CA LEU A 3 -20.12 4.02 -2.79
C LEU A 3 -20.93 4.97 -1.93
N SER A 4 -20.62 5.05 -0.65
CA SER A 4 -21.19 6.01 0.28
C SER A 4 -20.08 6.77 1.01
N ALA A 5 -20.36 8.03 1.33
CA ALA A 5 -19.51 8.84 2.17
C ALA A 5 -20.37 9.59 3.17
N GLU A 6 -20.04 9.48 4.43
CA GLU A 6 -20.70 10.16 5.54
C GLU A 6 -19.66 10.97 6.30
N GLY A 7 -19.99 12.21 6.64
CA GLY A 7 -19.07 13.08 7.35
C GLY A 7 -19.77 13.93 8.38
N SER A 8 -19.06 14.23 9.47
CA SER A 8 -19.46 15.18 10.49
C SER A 8 -18.30 16.14 10.77
N TYR A 9 -18.66 17.38 11.06
CA TYR A 9 -17.71 18.41 11.43
C TYR A 9 -18.27 19.23 12.58
N ALA A 10 -17.53 19.33 13.66
CA ALA A 10 -17.91 20.15 14.80
C ALA A 10 -16.91 21.31 14.95
N LEU A 11 -17.41 22.54 14.86
CA LEU A 11 -16.65 23.74 15.17
C LEU A 11 -16.69 23.93 16.70
N HIS A 12 -15.55 23.71 17.34
CA HIS A 12 -15.35 24.13 18.73
C HIS A 12 -14.43 25.36 18.75
N THR A 13 -14.74 26.29 19.61
CA THR A 13 -13.98 27.57 19.75
C THR A 13 -12.61 27.40 20.38
N ASP A 14 -12.32 26.27 20.99
CA ASP A 14 -11.05 25.96 21.63
C ASP A 14 -10.40 24.79 20.90
N ALA A 15 -9.40 25.06 20.08
CA ALA A 15 -8.36 24.19 19.49
C ALA A 15 -8.70 22.74 19.08
N ASP A 16 -9.84 22.17 19.46
CA ASP A 16 -10.25 20.80 19.19
C ASP A 16 -11.22 20.76 18.01
N THR A 17 -10.68 20.77 16.81
CA THR A 17 -11.48 20.55 15.60
C THR A 17 -11.84 19.07 15.50
N ALA A 18 -13.07 18.72 15.83
CA ALA A 18 -13.57 17.37 15.66
C ALA A 18 -14.17 17.23 14.24
N TYR A 19 -13.63 16.36 13.46
CA TYR A 19 -14.18 15.95 12.19
C TYR A 19 -14.15 14.43 12.06
N SER A 20 -15.09 13.86 11.34
CA SER A 20 -15.07 12.47 10.96
C SER A 20 -15.59 12.34 9.53
N LEU A 21 -14.85 11.63 8.70
CA LEU A 21 -15.27 11.26 7.36
C LEU A 21 -15.18 9.75 7.24
N HIS A 22 -16.31 9.10 6.99
CA HIS A 22 -16.40 7.67 6.76
C HIS A 22 -16.71 7.40 5.28
N ILE A 23 -15.88 6.61 4.62
CA ILE A 23 -16.02 6.25 3.22
C ILE A 23 -16.16 4.74 3.14
N LYS A 24 -17.30 4.30 2.65
CA LYS A 24 -17.59 2.89 2.45
C LYS A 24 -17.85 2.60 0.99
N ALA A 25 -17.15 1.62 0.45
CA ALA A 25 -17.40 1.10 -0.88
C ALA A 25 -17.68 -0.40 -0.79
N ASP A 26 -18.76 -0.85 -1.38
CA ASP A 26 -19.06 -2.27 -1.54
C ASP A 26 -18.98 -2.62 -3.02
N LYS A 27 -17.90 -3.32 -3.38
CA LYS A 27 -17.59 -3.76 -4.75
C LYS A 27 -17.70 -2.63 -5.78
N ALA A 28 -17.26 -1.43 -5.42
CA ALA A 28 -17.25 -0.29 -6.32
C ALA A 28 -16.23 -0.50 -7.44
N GLN A 29 -16.63 -0.24 -8.68
CA GLN A 29 -15.72 -0.30 -9.80
C GLN A 29 -15.02 1.04 -9.96
N LEU A 30 -13.70 1.00 -9.98
CA LEU A 30 -12.86 2.16 -10.25
C LEU A 30 -12.06 1.93 -11.52
N ALA A 31 -11.92 2.98 -12.31
CA ALA A 31 -11.10 2.97 -13.51
C ALA A 31 -10.26 4.24 -13.58
N SER A 32 -8.96 4.06 -13.77
CA SER A 32 -8.00 5.12 -14.02
C SER A 32 -6.94 4.65 -15.03
N LYS A 33 -5.98 5.49 -15.36
CA LYS A 33 -4.89 5.10 -16.28
C LYS A 33 -3.99 3.99 -15.72
N ILE A 34 -3.86 3.90 -14.40
CA ILE A 34 -2.96 2.95 -13.73
C ILE A 34 -3.69 1.83 -13.02
N PHE A 35 -5.01 1.95 -12.84
CA PHE A 35 -5.79 1.04 -12.04
C PHE A 35 -7.18 0.85 -12.64
N THR A 36 -7.59 -0.40 -12.81
CA THR A 36 -8.96 -0.76 -13.18
C THR A 36 -9.36 -2.00 -12.41
N GLY A 37 -10.50 -1.93 -11.72
CA GLY A 37 -10.98 -3.09 -10.94
C GLY A 37 -11.99 -2.75 -9.89
N THR A 38 -12.23 -3.71 -9.00
CA THR A 38 -13.23 -3.64 -7.95
C THR A 38 -12.57 -3.40 -6.60
N ILE A 39 -13.09 -2.42 -5.87
CA ILE A 39 -12.66 -2.10 -4.50
C ILE A 39 -13.83 -2.30 -3.53
N THR A 40 -13.52 -2.95 -2.42
CA THR A 40 -14.33 -2.92 -1.22
C THR A 40 -13.55 -2.19 -0.14
N SER A 41 -14.14 -1.15 0.44
CA SER A 41 -13.48 -0.33 1.47
C SER A 41 -14.42 0.03 2.60
N ASP A 42 -13.81 0.18 3.76
CA ASP A 42 -14.43 0.75 4.95
C ASP A 42 -13.33 1.57 5.64
N VAL A 43 -13.32 2.88 5.38
CA VAL A 43 -12.22 3.77 5.76
C VAL A 43 -12.77 4.98 6.49
N THR A 44 -12.14 5.31 7.60
CA THR A 44 -12.47 6.48 8.42
C THR A 44 -11.27 7.41 8.50
N LEU A 45 -11.52 8.69 8.29
CA LEU A 45 -10.59 9.79 8.53
C LEU A 45 -11.09 10.60 9.73
N GLN A 46 -10.27 10.73 10.77
CA GLN A 46 -10.58 11.47 11.99
C GLN A 46 -9.33 12.09 12.61
N PRO A 47 -9.44 13.10 13.46
CA PRO A 47 -8.29 13.61 14.20
C PRO A 47 -7.83 12.61 15.24
N GLU A 48 -6.52 12.55 15.46
CA GLU A 48 -5.84 11.74 16.49
C GLU A 48 -4.88 12.61 17.28
N GLN A 49 -4.89 12.48 18.58
CA GLN A 49 -3.86 13.07 19.44
C GLN A 49 -2.59 12.24 19.40
N TYR A 50 -1.45 12.88 19.27
CA TYR A 50 -0.15 12.22 19.29
C TYR A 50 0.89 13.06 20.06
N PRO A 51 1.91 12.42 20.67
CA PRO A 51 3.01 13.14 21.32
C PRO A 51 3.92 13.81 20.27
N ASP A 52 3.99 15.14 20.29
CA ASP A 52 4.82 15.91 19.36
C ASP A 52 6.29 15.91 19.82
N MET A 53 7.03 14.95 19.33
CA MET A 53 8.45 14.79 19.68
C MET A 53 9.34 15.92 19.13
N LYS A 54 8.92 16.63 18.07
CA LYS A 54 9.68 17.77 17.50
C LYS A 54 9.69 18.96 18.45
N ASN A 55 8.61 19.15 19.21
CA ASN A 55 8.45 20.26 20.16
C ASN A 55 8.75 19.88 21.61
N ARG A 56 9.35 18.71 21.84
CA ARG A 56 9.78 18.28 23.18
C ARG A 56 10.89 19.19 23.72
N LYS A 57 10.70 19.72 24.92
CA LYS A 57 11.70 20.57 25.62
C LYS A 57 12.46 19.72 26.66
N GLY A 58 13.71 19.42 26.39
CA GLY A 58 14.58 18.67 27.31
C GLY A 58 14.03 17.30 27.70
N ASN A 59 14.01 16.96 28.97
CA ASN A 59 13.49 15.69 29.50
C ASN A 59 12.00 15.71 29.84
N ALA A 60 11.29 16.80 29.54
CA ALA A 60 9.86 16.90 29.79
C ALA A 60 9.06 15.98 28.88
N ALA A 61 7.83 15.63 29.31
CA ALA A 61 6.90 14.92 28.40
C ALA A 61 6.63 15.77 27.14
N PRO A 62 6.55 15.17 25.95
CA PRO A 62 6.25 15.90 24.73
C PRO A 62 4.83 16.49 24.81
N PRO A 63 4.61 17.70 24.28
CA PRO A 63 3.27 18.24 24.16
C PRO A 63 2.41 17.35 23.24
N MET A 64 1.11 17.30 23.48
CA MET A 64 0.17 16.63 22.60
C MET A 64 -0.21 17.56 21.46
N ALA A 65 -0.20 17.01 20.24
CA ALA A 65 -0.64 17.68 19.03
C ALA A 65 -1.70 16.82 18.31
N PHE A 66 -2.41 17.42 17.36
CA PHE A 66 -3.39 16.71 16.54
C PHE A 66 -2.83 16.44 15.15
N ARG A 67 -3.19 15.28 14.60
CA ARG A 67 -2.96 14.93 13.20
C ARG A 67 -4.17 14.20 12.62
N PRO A 68 -4.38 14.22 11.32
CA PRO A 68 -5.34 13.32 10.69
C PRO A 68 -4.89 11.87 10.87
N ARG A 69 -5.84 10.98 11.14
CA ARG A 69 -5.64 9.51 11.14
C ARG A 69 -6.57 8.88 10.13
N ILE A 70 -6.01 8.02 9.30
CA ILE A 70 -6.74 7.16 8.37
C ILE A 70 -6.73 5.75 8.94
N SER A 71 -7.92 5.18 9.15
CA SER A 71 -8.07 3.82 9.67
C SER A 71 -9.11 3.04 8.87
N GLY A 72 -8.97 1.71 8.85
CA GLY A 72 -9.95 0.85 8.19
C GLY A 72 -9.35 -0.21 7.29
N SER A 73 -10.09 -0.60 6.26
CA SER A 73 -9.69 -1.67 5.36
C SER A 73 -9.95 -1.35 3.89
N LEU A 74 -9.05 -1.86 3.05
CA LEU A 74 -9.15 -1.85 1.60
C LEU A 74 -8.97 -3.27 1.08
N ARG A 75 -9.90 -3.72 0.24
CA ARG A 75 -9.81 -4.99 -0.48
C ARG A 75 -9.91 -4.75 -1.98
N PHE A 76 -9.02 -5.37 -2.70
CA PHE A 76 -8.93 -5.31 -4.14
C PHE A 76 -9.31 -6.66 -4.75
N ASP A 77 -10.34 -6.69 -5.57
CA ASP A 77 -10.81 -7.89 -6.27
C ASP A 77 -10.91 -7.62 -7.78
N ASP A 78 -10.42 -8.54 -8.61
CA ASP A 78 -10.45 -8.43 -10.08
C ASP A 78 -9.84 -7.11 -10.58
N VAL A 79 -8.60 -6.88 -10.20
CA VAL A 79 -7.90 -5.61 -10.40
C VAL A 79 -6.76 -5.76 -11.39
N LEU A 80 -6.72 -4.88 -12.37
CA LEU A 80 -5.57 -4.67 -13.25
C LEU A 80 -4.82 -3.41 -12.80
N ILE A 81 -3.56 -3.58 -12.45
CA ILE A 81 -2.64 -2.49 -12.09
C ILE A 81 -1.60 -2.37 -13.22
N ASN A 82 -1.59 -1.23 -13.88
CA ASN A 82 -0.61 -0.91 -14.92
C ASN A 82 0.25 0.27 -14.46
N MET A 83 1.39 -0.04 -13.85
CA MET A 83 2.36 0.99 -13.45
C MET A 83 3.45 1.10 -14.52
N PRO A 84 3.50 2.17 -15.30
CA PRO A 84 4.51 2.36 -16.34
C PRO A 84 5.90 2.66 -15.74
N THR A 85 5.94 3.25 -14.54
CA THR A 85 7.15 3.59 -13.80
C THR A 85 6.89 3.42 -12.30
N VAL A 86 7.94 3.24 -11.53
CA VAL A 86 7.84 3.27 -10.05
C VAL A 86 7.38 4.69 -9.65
N PRO A 87 6.32 4.82 -8.87
CA PRO A 87 5.90 6.13 -8.39
C PRO A 87 7.02 6.77 -7.59
N GLU A 88 7.34 8.03 -7.88
CA GLU A 88 8.17 8.83 -6.99
C GLU A 88 7.36 9.07 -5.71
N LEU A 89 7.83 8.53 -4.62
CA LEU A 89 7.28 8.85 -3.30
C LEU A 89 7.70 10.30 -3.00
N SER A 90 6.78 11.25 -3.19
CA SER A 90 7.01 12.60 -2.71
C SER A 90 7.07 12.55 -1.18
N GLU A 91 8.17 13.00 -0.61
CA GLU A 91 8.28 13.25 0.83
C GLU A 91 7.28 14.35 1.20
N GLY A 92 6.08 13.95 1.54
CA GLY A 92 5.09 14.87 2.07
C GLY A 92 5.43 15.17 3.53
N ASP A 93 5.54 16.44 3.89
CA ASP A 93 5.74 16.89 5.28
C ASP A 93 4.55 16.58 6.21
N SER A 94 3.52 15.94 5.70
CA SER A 94 2.28 15.66 6.42
C SER A 94 2.42 14.41 7.30
N ASN A 95 2.36 14.61 8.61
CA ASN A 95 2.31 13.51 9.58
C ASN A 95 0.87 12.99 9.71
N ILE A 96 0.54 11.94 8.99
CA ILE A 96 -0.79 11.30 9.01
C ILE A 96 -0.69 9.98 9.79
N GLY A 97 -1.55 9.78 10.78
CA GLY A 97 -1.69 8.51 11.49
C GLY A 97 -2.28 7.43 10.57
N LEU A 98 -1.76 6.21 10.65
CA LEU A 98 -2.16 5.09 9.80
C LEU A 98 -2.56 3.89 10.65
N ASP A 99 -3.69 3.27 10.29
CA ASP A 99 -4.14 1.99 10.82
C ASP A 99 -5.00 1.29 9.77
N MET A 100 -4.35 0.81 8.73
CA MET A 100 -4.99 0.32 7.52
C MET A 100 -4.69 -1.14 7.28
N LYS A 101 -5.73 -1.90 6.92
CA LYS A 101 -5.59 -3.27 6.42
C LYS A 101 -5.82 -3.29 4.91
N LEU A 102 -4.83 -3.78 4.17
CA LEU A 102 -4.90 -3.94 2.73
C LEU A 102 -4.90 -5.42 2.36
N VAL A 103 -5.90 -5.87 1.61
CA VAL A 103 -6.06 -7.26 1.21
C VAL A 103 -6.14 -7.35 -0.32
N LEU A 104 -5.30 -8.19 -0.89
CA LEU A 104 -5.36 -8.58 -2.29
C LEU A 104 -6.22 -9.85 -2.41
N GLY A 105 -7.43 -9.68 -2.91
CA GLY A 105 -8.37 -10.76 -3.20
C GLY A 105 -8.02 -11.50 -4.51
N PRO A 106 -8.98 -12.20 -5.10
CA PRO A 106 -8.74 -12.94 -6.33
C PRO A 106 -8.49 -12.00 -7.51
N LYS A 107 -7.66 -12.47 -8.45
CA LYS A 107 -7.40 -11.84 -9.75
C LYS A 107 -6.80 -10.42 -9.65
N VAL A 108 -5.91 -10.20 -8.72
CA VAL A 108 -5.10 -8.97 -8.72
C VAL A 108 -3.92 -9.16 -9.66
N HIS A 109 -3.91 -8.40 -10.73
CA HIS A 109 -3.01 -8.54 -11.86
C HIS A 109 -2.15 -7.28 -12.03
N LEU A 110 -0.86 -7.41 -11.80
CA LEU A 110 0.14 -6.39 -12.08
C LEU A 110 0.68 -6.62 -13.49
N TYR A 111 0.41 -5.69 -14.40
CA TYR A 111 0.71 -5.85 -15.80
C TYR A 111 1.41 -4.64 -16.42
N ASN A 112 2.48 -4.91 -17.13
CA ASN A 112 3.11 -3.98 -18.03
C ASN A 112 3.66 -4.76 -19.23
N SER A 113 3.24 -4.41 -20.44
CA SER A 113 3.57 -5.14 -21.66
C SER A 113 5.07 -5.32 -21.91
N TYR A 114 5.91 -4.45 -21.35
CA TYR A 114 7.36 -4.44 -21.55
C TYR A 114 8.15 -5.05 -20.38
N LEU A 115 7.58 -5.09 -19.17
CA LEU A 115 8.34 -5.40 -17.97
C LEU A 115 7.83 -6.63 -17.22
N TYR A 116 6.52 -6.78 -17.05
CA TYR A 116 5.99 -7.85 -16.20
C TYR A 116 4.53 -8.18 -16.47
N ASP A 117 4.18 -9.40 -16.15
CA ASP A 117 2.83 -9.96 -16.15
C ASP A 117 2.72 -10.87 -14.91
N ILE A 118 2.20 -10.33 -13.80
CA ILE A 118 2.28 -10.97 -12.48
C ILE A 118 0.93 -10.95 -11.79
N TRP A 119 0.49 -12.08 -11.30
CA TRP A 119 -0.71 -12.23 -10.48
C TRP A 119 -0.32 -12.22 -9.02
N LEU A 120 -0.94 -11.32 -8.25
CA LEU A 120 -0.60 -11.07 -6.85
C LEU A 120 -1.67 -11.61 -5.91
N LYS A 121 -1.24 -12.00 -4.70
CA LYS A 121 -2.09 -12.36 -3.58
C LYS A 121 -1.44 -12.03 -2.26
N GLY A 122 -2.23 -11.88 -1.22
CA GLY A 122 -1.76 -11.60 0.13
C GLY A 122 -2.40 -10.37 0.73
N GLY A 123 -1.74 -9.80 1.71
CA GLY A 123 -2.21 -8.59 2.38
C GLY A 123 -1.18 -8.06 3.34
N ILE A 124 -1.38 -6.81 3.72
CA ILE A 124 -0.53 -6.08 4.66
C ILE A 124 -1.39 -5.28 5.63
N ASP A 125 -0.90 -5.16 6.84
CA ASP A 125 -1.37 -4.22 7.86
C ASP A 125 -0.38 -3.07 7.95
N ILE A 126 -0.88 -1.85 7.84
CA ILE A 126 -0.09 -0.62 7.88
C ILE A 126 -0.50 0.16 9.12
N LYS A 127 0.44 0.36 10.04
CA LYS A 127 0.24 1.09 11.30
C LYS A 127 1.25 2.22 11.43
N GLY A 128 1.07 3.05 12.48
CA GLY A 128 1.99 4.13 12.79
C GLY A 128 1.64 5.43 12.11
N SER A 129 2.52 5.97 11.28
CA SER A 129 2.28 7.21 10.56
C SER A 129 3.01 7.26 9.22
N THR A 130 2.70 8.27 8.40
CA THR A 130 3.43 8.51 7.14
C THR A 130 4.92 8.82 7.36
N VAL A 131 5.28 9.35 8.54
CA VAL A 131 6.68 9.63 8.91
C VAL A 131 7.38 8.39 9.45
N PHE A 132 6.66 7.51 10.15
CA PHE A 132 7.18 6.25 10.69
C PHE A 132 6.17 5.12 10.51
N PRO A 133 6.09 4.54 9.31
CA PRO A 133 5.20 3.43 9.02
C PRO A 133 5.72 2.13 9.63
N MET A 134 4.79 1.32 10.13
CA MET A 134 5.02 -0.06 10.54
C MET A 134 4.14 -0.94 9.65
N ILE A 135 4.77 -1.68 8.77
CA ILE A 135 4.07 -2.54 7.82
C ILE A 135 4.36 -3.99 8.16
N ASP A 136 3.31 -4.78 8.32
CA ASP A 136 3.39 -6.21 8.55
C ASP A 136 2.53 -6.95 7.53
N GLY A 137 3.00 -8.12 7.12
CA GLY A 137 2.32 -8.94 6.15
C GLY A 137 3.17 -9.31 4.94
N THR A 138 2.51 -9.90 3.95
CA THR A 138 3.21 -10.42 2.77
C THR A 138 2.36 -10.29 1.53
N ILE A 139 2.97 -9.86 0.44
CA ILE A 139 2.41 -9.93 -0.91
C ILE A 139 3.25 -10.91 -1.71
N LYS A 140 2.62 -11.90 -2.31
CA LYS A 140 3.28 -12.94 -3.10
C LYS A 140 2.75 -12.96 -4.52
N ALA A 141 3.63 -13.31 -5.46
CA ALA A 141 3.20 -13.68 -6.79
C ALA A 141 2.65 -15.10 -6.77
N ASP A 142 1.45 -15.28 -7.31
CA ASP A 142 0.85 -16.61 -7.50
C ASP A 142 1.40 -17.27 -8.77
N LYS A 143 1.55 -16.48 -9.81
CA LYS A 143 2.14 -16.84 -11.10
C LYS A 143 2.57 -15.57 -11.82
N GLY A 144 3.44 -15.69 -12.80
CA GLY A 144 3.78 -14.55 -13.63
C GLY A 144 5.06 -14.72 -14.44
N THR A 145 5.38 -13.66 -15.14
CA THR A 145 6.56 -13.53 -16.00
C THR A 145 7.16 -12.14 -15.81
N VAL A 146 8.47 -12.08 -15.75
CA VAL A 146 9.24 -10.82 -15.77
C VAL A 146 10.06 -10.80 -17.06
N LYS A 147 10.05 -9.70 -17.78
CA LYS A 147 10.80 -9.52 -19.03
C LYS A 147 12.10 -8.79 -18.74
N TYR A 148 13.20 -9.39 -19.12
CA TYR A 148 14.52 -8.79 -18.99
C TYR A 148 15.36 -9.07 -20.23
N LEU A 149 15.92 -8.03 -20.85
CA LEU A 149 16.76 -8.12 -22.06
C LEU A 149 16.08 -8.95 -23.17
N ARG A 150 14.79 -8.70 -23.43
CA ARG A 150 13.94 -9.43 -24.43
C ARG A 150 13.76 -10.92 -24.12
N THR A 151 14.00 -11.33 -22.90
CA THR A 151 13.81 -12.71 -22.44
C THR A 151 12.73 -12.74 -21.39
N ASP A 152 11.80 -13.68 -21.53
CA ASP A 152 10.70 -13.87 -20.58
C ASP A 152 11.13 -14.87 -19.50
N PHE A 153 11.25 -14.38 -18.25
CA PHE A 153 11.55 -15.19 -17.09
C PHE A 153 10.26 -15.56 -16.37
N LYS A 154 9.94 -16.84 -16.36
CA LYS A 154 8.80 -17.37 -15.61
C LYS A 154 9.12 -17.37 -14.13
N LEU A 155 8.24 -16.83 -13.31
CA LEU A 155 8.39 -16.82 -11.87
C LEU A 155 8.24 -18.22 -11.29
N ASN A 156 9.22 -18.64 -10.51
CA ASN A 156 9.15 -19.81 -9.65
C ASN A 156 8.61 -19.40 -8.27
N GLN A 157 9.14 -18.29 -7.74
CA GLN A 157 8.70 -17.69 -6.50
C GLN A 157 8.98 -16.18 -6.55
N ALA A 158 8.04 -15.38 -6.09
CA ALA A 158 8.29 -13.97 -5.85
C ALA A 158 7.40 -13.44 -4.72
N GLY A 159 7.91 -12.44 -4.00
CA GLY A 159 7.19 -11.82 -2.90
C GLY A 159 7.82 -10.53 -2.44
N LEU A 160 7.00 -9.74 -1.76
CA LEU A 160 7.37 -8.52 -1.06
C LEU A 160 7.21 -8.77 0.43
N VAL A 161 8.25 -8.44 1.20
CA VAL A 161 8.27 -8.58 2.66
C VAL A 161 8.81 -7.29 3.26
N TRP A 162 8.12 -6.76 4.25
CA TRP A 162 8.59 -5.59 4.99
C TRP A 162 9.32 -6.05 6.25
N VAL A 163 10.57 -5.64 6.41
CA VAL A 163 11.43 -6.01 7.55
C VAL A 163 11.91 -4.80 8.34
N ASP A 164 11.93 -3.62 7.73
CA ASP A 164 12.43 -2.40 8.33
C ASP A 164 11.29 -1.50 8.80
N PRO A 165 11.08 -1.34 10.14
CA PRO A 165 10.15 -0.35 10.65
C PRO A 165 10.55 1.07 10.21
N GLY A 166 9.57 1.88 9.83
CA GLY A 166 9.81 3.24 9.35
C GLY A 166 10.04 3.34 7.83
N SER A 167 10.02 2.22 7.11
CA SER A 167 10.14 2.19 5.65
C SER A 167 8.85 1.71 4.98
N PHE A 168 8.44 2.41 3.93
CA PHE A 168 7.40 1.93 3.01
C PHE A 168 7.95 0.96 1.95
N LEU A 169 9.27 0.90 1.78
CA LEU A 169 9.90 0.05 0.77
C LEU A 169 9.99 -1.39 1.27
N PRO A 170 9.45 -2.36 0.52
CA PRO A 170 9.60 -3.77 0.84
C PRO A 170 10.94 -4.33 0.36
N ASN A 171 11.39 -5.39 0.99
CA ASN A 171 12.36 -6.27 0.41
C ASN A 171 11.70 -7.13 -0.67
N VAL A 172 12.34 -7.20 -1.83
CA VAL A 172 11.88 -7.97 -3.00
C VAL A 172 12.63 -9.28 -3.08
N ASN A 173 11.93 -10.39 -2.97
CA ASN A 173 12.49 -11.71 -3.24
C ASN A 173 11.90 -12.23 -4.54
N LEU A 174 12.75 -12.57 -5.50
CA LEU A 174 12.33 -13.11 -6.78
C LEU A 174 13.26 -14.24 -7.22
N ASP A 175 12.68 -15.36 -7.59
CA ASP A 175 13.33 -16.49 -8.25
C ASP A 175 12.57 -16.80 -9.54
N SER A 176 13.28 -16.84 -10.65
CA SER A 176 12.66 -17.05 -11.95
C SER A 176 13.59 -17.79 -12.91
N THR A 177 12.99 -18.40 -13.90
CA THR A 177 13.71 -19.23 -14.88
C THR A 177 13.26 -18.87 -16.30
N ALA A 178 14.23 -18.74 -17.20
CA ALA A 178 13.99 -18.64 -18.63
C ALA A 178 14.67 -19.80 -19.35
N ARG A 179 14.06 -20.29 -20.40
CA ARG A 179 14.66 -21.31 -21.26
C ARG A 179 15.14 -20.67 -22.56
N PHE A 180 16.44 -20.79 -22.79
CA PHE A 180 17.06 -20.32 -24.04
C PHE A 180 17.76 -21.48 -24.73
N SER A 181 17.19 -21.94 -25.85
CA SER A 181 17.70 -23.10 -26.59
C SER A 181 17.82 -24.35 -25.69
N ARG A 182 19.04 -24.78 -25.40
CA ARG A 182 19.34 -25.95 -24.55
C ARG A 182 19.66 -25.59 -23.10
N TYR A 183 19.67 -24.31 -22.76
CA TYR A 183 20.07 -23.81 -21.45
C TYR A 183 18.89 -23.27 -20.66
N ASN A 184 18.92 -23.47 -19.35
CA ASN A 184 18.06 -22.77 -18.41
C ASN A 184 18.86 -21.64 -17.79
N ILE A 185 18.31 -20.44 -17.81
CA ILE A 185 18.87 -19.24 -17.19
C ILE A 185 18.06 -18.96 -15.96
N PHE A 186 18.74 -18.80 -14.83
CA PHE A 186 18.12 -18.47 -13.55
C PHE A 186 18.38 -17.01 -13.21
N MET A 187 17.34 -16.31 -12.76
CA MET A 187 17.47 -14.95 -12.24
C MET A 187 16.93 -14.93 -10.81
N LYS A 188 17.80 -14.46 -9.88
CA LYS A 188 17.43 -14.27 -8.48
C LYS A 188 17.67 -12.83 -8.09
N ILE A 189 16.69 -12.24 -7.39
CA ILE A 189 16.75 -10.90 -6.80
C ILE A 189 16.39 -11.07 -5.33
N ASN A 190 17.25 -10.54 -4.46
CA ASN A 190 17.05 -10.48 -3.02
C ASN A 190 17.47 -9.09 -2.55
N GLY A 191 16.58 -8.36 -1.91
CA GLY A 191 16.85 -7.03 -1.39
C GLY A 191 15.62 -6.30 -0.88
#